data_7e814507efa8cb51441abd57bdf783ab
#
_entry.id   7e814507efa8cb51441abd57bdf783ab
#
_cell.length_a   1.000
_cell.length_b   1.000
_cell.length_c   1.000
_cell.angle_alpha   90.00
_cell.angle_beta   90.00
_cell.angle_gamma   90.00
#
_symmetry.space_group_name_H-M   'P 1'
#
loop_
_entity.id
_entity.type
_entity.pdbx_description
1 polymer ?
#
loop_
_entity_poly.entity_id
_entity_poly.type
_entity_poly.pdbx_seq_one_letter_code
_entity_poly.pdbx_strand_id
1 'polypeptide(L)'
;MVLSPLFAARSQLLTAIDLFFTDGDPVSVHALAGNAREILESLCRLAAVEPVTELLLRDHPSKPKKDIYAALNRYRNCFKHVGKTWEERRGEQVVLSQFEDTKNEYLLYVCVEDYLRLRGSSPFPMQVLHAWFCAVHGELIGSCSSHRKFPSLFPGISHMTRYQQKRAALGVIKGSSDDPQVLANPQTEALLVDH
;
A
#
# COMPACT_ATOMS: atom_id res chain seq x y z
N MET A 1 -11.57 12.08 20.21
CA MET A 1 -10.69 11.74 19.05
C MET A 1 -10.59 12.96 18.14
N VAL A 2 -9.38 13.45 17.89
CA VAL A 2 -9.17 14.55 16.91
C VAL A 2 -8.87 13.92 15.57
N LEU A 3 -9.79 14.07 14.60
CA LEU A 3 -9.58 13.63 13.23
C LEU A 3 -8.54 14.54 12.55
N SER A 4 -7.44 13.96 12.09
CA SER A 4 -6.44 14.64 11.27
C SER A 4 -6.30 13.93 9.91
N PRO A 5 -5.77 14.61 8.88
CA PRO A 5 -5.50 13.94 7.59
C PRO A 5 -4.61 12.70 7.75
N LEU A 6 -3.58 12.76 8.59
CA LEU A 6 -2.71 11.62 8.85
C LEU A 6 -3.47 10.46 9.51
N PHE A 7 -4.34 10.76 10.50
CA PHE A 7 -5.18 9.75 11.12
C PHE A 7 -6.13 9.09 10.10
N ALA A 8 -6.77 9.90 9.24
CA ALA A 8 -7.64 9.38 8.18
C ALA A 8 -6.88 8.47 7.20
N ALA A 9 -5.72 8.89 6.74
CA ALA A 9 -4.89 8.06 5.85
C ALA A 9 -4.45 6.76 6.51
N ARG A 10 -4.00 6.83 7.78
CA ARG A 10 -3.61 5.67 8.58
C ARG A 10 -4.75 4.66 8.75
N SER A 11 -5.93 5.13 9.13
CA SER A 11 -7.11 4.27 9.32
C SER A 11 -7.55 3.59 8.03
N GLN A 12 -7.62 4.34 6.93
CA GLN A 12 -7.94 3.80 5.61
C GLN A 12 -6.92 2.76 5.16
N LEU A 13 -5.63 3.03 5.36
CA LEU A 13 -4.56 2.12 4.97
C LEU A 13 -4.58 0.83 5.79
N LEU A 14 -4.78 0.91 7.09
CA LEU A 14 -4.90 -0.29 7.95
C LEU A 14 -6.10 -1.15 7.56
N THR A 15 -7.27 -0.53 7.30
CA THR A 15 -8.45 -1.25 6.81
C THR A 15 -8.19 -1.89 5.45
N ALA A 16 -7.52 -1.17 4.53
CA ALA A 16 -7.17 -1.72 3.22
C ALA A 16 -6.22 -2.92 3.33
N ILE A 17 -5.22 -2.88 4.23
CA ILE A 17 -4.29 -3.98 4.49
C ILE A 17 -5.01 -5.20 5.06
N ASP A 18 -5.92 -5.00 6.01
CA ASP A 18 -6.72 -6.10 6.57
C ASP A 18 -7.59 -6.76 5.50
N LEU A 19 -8.35 -5.99 4.74
CA LEU A 19 -9.15 -6.49 3.61
C LEU A 19 -8.28 -7.22 2.59
N PHE A 20 -7.09 -6.69 2.27
CA PHE A 20 -6.19 -7.30 1.31
C PHE A 20 -5.70 -8.67 1.74
N PHE A 21 -5.24 -8.84 2.99
CA PHE A 21 -4.74 -10.11 3.49
C PHE A 21 -5.83 -11.11 3.85
N THR A 22 -7.07 -10.65 4.05
CA THR A 22 -8.23 -11.52 4.29
C THR A 22 -8.99 -11.88 3.00
N ASP A 23 -8.47 -11.53 1.81
CA ASP A 23 -9.14 -11.69 0.52
C ASP A 23 -10.54 -11.04 0.46
N GLY A 24 -10.67 -9.88 1.11
CA GLY A 24 -11.85 -9.03 1.05
C GLY A 24 -12.00 -8.35 -0.31
N ASP A 25 -13.03 -7.51 -0.43
CA ASP A 25 -13.38 -6.85 -1.70
C ASP A 25 -12.22 -6.01 -2.28
N PRO A 26 -11.67 -6.37 -3.46
CA PRO A 26 -10.51 -5.71 -4.02
C PRO A 26 -10.78 -4.26 -4.49
N VAL A 27 -12.03 -3.92 -4.79
CA VAL A 27 -12.42 -2.54 -5.15
C VAL A 27 -12.35 -1.65 -3.92
N SER A 28 -12.84 -2.13 -2.77
CA SER A 28 -12.73 -1.44 -1.48
C SER A 28 -11.28 -1.25 -1.06
N VAL A 29 -10.44 -2.28 -1.20
CA VAL A 29 -8.99 -2.17 -0.96
C VAL A 29 -8.39 -1.03 -1.79
N HIS A 30 -8.67 -1.03 -3.10
CA HIS A 30 -8.13 -0.02 -4.01
C HIS A 30 -8.62 1.40 -3.69
N ALA A 31 -9.90 1.54 -3.37
CA ALA A 31 -10.49 2.84 -3.04
C ALA A 31 -9.88 3.43 -1.75
N LEU A 32 -9.78 2.63 -0.69
CA LEU A 32 -9.19 3.06 0.59
C LEU A 32 -7.69 3.38 0.44
N ALA A 33 -6.93 2.50 -0.20
CA ALA A 33 -5.51 2.74 -0.45
C ALA A 33 -5.28 3.96 -1.35
N GLY A 34 -6.11 4.15 -2.39
CA GLY A 34 -6.02 5.31 -3.27
C GLY A 34 -6.28 6.64 -2.55
N ASN A 35 -7.24 6.66 -1.62
CA ASN A 35 -7.50 7.83 -0.77
C ASN A 35 -6.33 8.09 0.20
N ALA A 36 -5.84 7.04 0.87
CA ALA A 36 -4.69 7.15 1.76
C ALA A 36 -3.45 7.68 1.04
N ARG A 37 -3.17 7.20 -0.18
CA ARG A 37 -2.04 7.65 -1.01
C ARG A 37 -2.08 9.16 -1.27
N GLU A 38 -3.22 9.69 -1.69
CA GLU A 38 -3.32 11.14 -1.98
C GLU A 38 -3.08 12.01 -0.75
N ILE A 39 -3.56 11.56 0.41
CA ILE A 39 -3.34 12.27 1.67
C ILE A 39 -1.85 12.18 2.06
N LEU A 40 -1.25 10.99 2.03
CA LEU A 40 0.15 10.77 2.42
C LEU A 40 1.10 11.52 1.49
N GLU A 41 0.90 11.46 0.17
CA GLU A 41 1.68 12.21 -0.81
C GLU A 41 1.63 13.71 -0.53
N SER A 42 0.45 14.25 -0.20
CA SER A 42 0.28 15.65 0.16
C SER A 42 0.99 16.01 1.45
N LEU A 43 0.91 15.16 2.47
CA LEU A 43 1.59 15.35 3.75
C LEU A 43 3.12 15.26 3.61
N CYS A 44 3.64 14.34 2.79
CA CYS A 44 5.06 14.26 2.49
C CYS A 44 5.57 15.58 1.88
N ARG A 45 4.85 16.12 0.89
CA ARG A 45 5.20 17.42 0.29
C ARG A 45 5.18 18.57 1.30
N LEU A 46 4.16 18.63 2.16
CA LEU A 46 4.06 19.67 3.20
C LEU A 46 5.21 19.57 4.22
N ALA A 47 5.68 18.36 4.51
CA ALA A 47 6.80 18.10 5.41
C ALA A 47 8.18 18.18 4.72
N ALA A 48 8.25 18.56 3.45
CA ALA A 48 9.47 18.52 2.63
C ALA A 48 10.13 17.13 2.55
N VAL A 49 9.32 16.08 2.65
CA VAL A 49 9.72 14.68 2.44
C VAL A 49 9.39 14.30 1.00
N GLU A 50 10.34 13.71 0.28
CA GLU A 50 10.12 13.27 -1.10
C GLU A 50 9.17 12.05 -1.15
N PRO A 51 7.96 12.14 -1.72
CA PRO A 51 7.05 10.99 -1.83
C PRO A 51 7.53 9.99 -2.89
N VAL A 52 7.08 8.75 -2.79
CA VAL A 52 7.41 7.67 -3.74
C VAL A 52 7.03 8.04 -5.18
N THR A 53 5.97 8.81 -5.38
CA THR A 53 5.58 9.27 -6.72
C THR A 53 6.66 10.12 -7.40
N GLU A 54 7.40 10.95 -6.64
CA GLU A 54 8.51 11.74 -7.19
C GLU A 54 9.72 10.84 -7.55
N LEU A 55 9.95 9.75 -6.79
CA LEU A 55 10.94 8.74 -7.15
C LEU A 55 10.58 8.08 -8.48
N LEU A 56 9.31 7.67 -8.64
CA LEU A 56 8.82 7.07 -9.89
C LEU A 56 8.97 8.03 -11.09
N LEU A 57 8.74 9.33 -10.88
CA LEU A 57 8.96 10.35 -11.90
C LEU A 57 10.44 10.47 -12.30
N ARG A 58 11.33 10.41 -11.33
CA ARG A 58 12.78 10.47 -11.54
C ARG A 58 13.30 9.23 -12.27
N ASP A 59 12.78 8.05 -11.94
CA ASP A 59 13.19 6.78 -12.55
C ASP A 59 12.62 6.61 -13.98
N HIS A 60 11.61 7.41 -14.33
CA HIS A 60 10.99 7.42 -15.66
C HIS A 60 10.99 8.80 -16.32
N PRO A 61 12.17 9.41 -16.56
CA PRO A 61 12.27 10.80 -17.03
C PRO A 61 11.69 11.01 -18.44
N SER A 62 11.55 9.94 -19.22
CA SER A 62 10.95 10.00 -20.57
C SER A 62 9.41 10.05 -20.56
N LYS A 63 8.77 9.74 -19.40
CA LYS A 63 7.31 9.75 -19.30
C LYS A 63 6.80 11.10 -18.78
N PRO A 64 5.82 11.72 -19.43
CA PRO A 64 5.18 12.90 -18.90
C PRO A 64 4.59 12.65 -17.50
N LYS A 65 4.74 13.61 -16.61
CA LYS A 65 4.19 13.55 -15.24
C LYS A 65 2.71 13.16 -15.21
N LYS A 66 1.90 13.77 -16.11
CA LYS A 66 0.47 13.48 -16.24
C LYS A 66 0.17 12.01 -16.49
N ASP A 67 1.02 11.30 -17.24
CA ASP A 67 0.79 9.90 -17.62
C ASP A 67 1.06 8.96 -16.43
N ILE A 68 2.07 9.29 -15.60
CA ILE A 68 2.33 8.56 -14.36
C ILE A 68 1.16 8.72 -13.38
N TYR A 69 0.67 9.96 -13.19
CA TYR A 69 -0.51 10.19 -12.34
C TYR A 69 -1.78 9.55 -12.91
N ALA A 70 -1.97 9.59 -14.23
CA ALA A 70 -3.08 8.91 -14.87
C ALA A 70 -3.03 7.39 -14.63
N ALA A 71 -1.85 6.77 -14.70
CA ALA A 71 -1.66 5.35 -14.40
C ALA A 71 -1.97 5.03 -12.93
N LEU A 72 -1.47 5.83 -11.98
CA LEU A 72 -1.70 5.65 -10.54
C LEU A 72 -3.18 5.82 -10.16
N ASN A 73 -3.92 6.70 -10.84
CA ASN A 73 -5.32 7.00 -10.53
C ASN A 73 -6.31 6.26 -11.44
N ARG A 74 -5.84 5.45 -12.39
CA ARG A 74 -6.63 4.85 -13.46
C ARG A 74 -7.88 4.13 -12.95
N TYR A 75 -7.71 3.17 -12.05
CA TYR A 75 -8.80 2.37 -11.52
C TYR A 75 -9.64 3.15 -10.50
N ARG A 76 -8.98 3.91 -9.61
CA ARG A 76 -9.67 4.74 -8.63
C ARG A 76 -10.66 5.72 -9.28
N ASN A 77 -10.28 6.32 -10.40
CA ASN A 77 -11.17 7.22 -11.13
C ASN A 77 -12.39 6.47 -11.68
N CYS A 78 -12.20 5.26 -12.21
CA CYS A 78 -13.31 4.43 -12.67
C CYS A 78 -14.21 3.93 -11.53
N PHE A 79 -13.67 3.72 -10.33
CA PHE A 79 -14.48 3.33 -9.16
C PHE A 79 -15.26 4.49 -8.55
N LYS A 80 -14.81 5.73 -8.77
CA LYS A 80 -15.38 6.92 -8.15
C LYS A 80 -16.34 7.68 -9.07
N HIS A 81 -16.14 7.61 -10.36
CA HIS A 81 -16.86 8.40 -11.34
C HIS A 81 -17.49 7.50 -12.40
N VAL A 82 -18.60 7.95 -12.95
CA VAL A 82 -19.24 7.34 -14.11
C VAL A 82 -19.12 8.29 -15.29
N GLY A 83 -18.62 7.81 -16.40
CA GLY A 83 -18.46 8.59 -17.61
C GLY A 83 -19.79 9.22 -18.07
N LYS A 84 -19.73 10.46 -18.51
CA LYS A 84 -20.89 11.25 -18.92
C LYS A 84 -21.40 10.83 -20.29
N THR A 85 -20.49 10.43 -21.19
CA THR A 85 -20.82 9.99 -22.55
C THR A 85 -20.78 8.47 -22.66
N TRP A 86 -21.33 7.96 -23.75
CA TRP A 86 -21.28 6.52 -24.03
C TRP A 86 -19.85 6.03 -24.29
N GLU A 87 -19.06 6.82 -24.97
CA GLU A 87 -17.66 6.54 -25.28
C GLU A 87 -16.82 6.48 -24.01
N GLU A 88 -17.01 7.42 -23.07
CA GLU A 88 -16.33 7.43 -21.76
C GLU A 88 -16.66 6.16 -20.98
N ARG A 89 -17.94 5.80 -20.86
CA ARG A 89 -18.39 4.57 -20.15
C ARG A 89 -17.83 3.30 -20.77
N ARG A 90 -17.76 3.24 -22.10
CA ARG A 90 -17.14 2.13 -22.81
C ARG A 90 -15.64 2.03 -22.51
N GLY A 91 -14.95 3.16 -22.47
CA GLY A 91 -13.55 3.25 -22.06
C GLY A 91 -13.33 2.77 -20.62
N GLU A 92 -14.20 3.18 -19.70
CA GLU A 92 -14.17 2.73 -18.28
C GLU A 92 -14.36 1.22 -18.17
N GLN A 93 -15.30 0.62 -18.90
CA GLN A 93 -15.50 -0.83 -18.91
C GLN A 93 -14.23 -1.59 -19.36
N VAL A 94 -13.54 -1.07 -20.37
CA VAL A 94 -12.25 -1.65 -20.81
C VAL A 94 -11.20 -1.54 -19.72
N VAL A 95 -11.12 -0.41 -19.00
CA VAL A 95 -10.21 -0.25 -17.88
C VAL A 95 -10.55 -1.22 -16.75
N LEU A 96 -11.82 -1.30 -16.37
CA LEU A 96 -12.29 -2.15 -15.27
C LEU A 96 -12.09 -3.64 -15.55
N SER A 97 -12.25 -4.08 -16.81
CA SER A 97 -11.99 -5.47 -17.18
C SER A 97 -10.52 -5.90 -17.03
N GLN A 98 -9.58 -4.95 -16.88
CA GLN A 98 -8.15 -5.18 -16.66
C GLN A 98 -7.76 -5.06 -15.19
N PHE A 99 -8.73 -4.81 -14.31
CA PHE A 99 -8.46 -4.70 -12.89
C PHE A 99 -8.25 -6.09 -12.27
N GLU A 100 -7.12 -6.23 -11.61
CA GLU A 100 -6.74 -7.42 -10.87
C GLU A 100 -6.30 -7.00 -9.47
N ASP A 101 -6.53 -7.85 -8.48
CA ASP A 101 -6.14 -7.62 -7.09
C ASP A 101 -4.62 -7.38 -6.92
N THR A 102 -3.80 -7.89 -7.84
CA THR A 102 -2.35 -7.61 -7.89
C THR A 102 -2.02 -6.11 -7.99
N LYS A 103 -2.93 -5.29 -8.52
CA LYS A 103 -2.75 -3.83 -8.58
C LYS A 103 -2.78 -3.19 -7.19
N ASN A 104 -3.46 -3.84 -6.24
CA ASN A 104 -3.53 -3.37 -4.86
C ASN A 104 -2.20 -3.52 -4.10
N GLU A 105 -1.39 -4.51 -4.42
CA GLU A 105 -0.08 -4.72 -3.78
C GLU A 105 0.82 -3.49 -3.93
N TYR A 106 0.97 -3.04 -5.18
CA TYR A 106 1.82 -1.88 -5.49
C TYR A 106 1.29 -0.61 -4.86
N LEU A 107 -0.04 -0.42 -4.89
CA LEU A 107 -0.66 0.77 -4.31
C LEU A 107 -0.48 0.81 -2.79
N LEU A 108 -0.72 -0.33 -2.12
CA LEU A 108 -0.52 -0.46 -0.67
C LEU A 108 0.95 -0.25 -0.29
N TYR A 109 1.89 -0.82 -1.05
CA TYR A 109 3.32 -0.64 -0.83
C TYR A 109 3.73 0.83 -0.94
N VAL A 110 3.29 1.55 -1.97
CA VAL A 110 3.55 2.99 -2.13
C VAL A 110 3.03 3.77 -0.92
N CYS A 111 1.81 3.45 -0.44
CA CYS A 111 1.25 4.11 0.75
C CYS A 111 2.07 3.86 2.01
N VAL A 112 2.51 2.62 2.22
CA VAL A 112 3.33 2.26 3.41
C VAL A 112 4.69 2.93 3.33
N GLU A 113 5.32 2.99 2.16
CA GLU A 113 6.58 3.70 1.96
C GLU A 113 6.45 5.21 2.26
N ASP A 114 5.41 5.87 1.75
CA ASP A 114 5.17 7.28 2.04
C ASP A 114 4.90 7.50 3.54
N TYR A 115 4.16 6.59 4.18
CA TYR A 115 3.91 6.65 5.61
C TYR A 115 5.22 6.53 6.42
N LEU A 116 6.06 5.56 6.09
CA LEU A 116 7.36 5.34 6.74
C LEU A 116 8.32 6.52 6.55
N ARG A 117 8.36 7.11 5.35
CA ARG A 117 9.17 8.30 5.06
C ARG A 117 8.73 9.51 5.87
N LEU A 118 7.41 9.66 6.05
CA LEU A 118 6.83 10.77 6.80
C LEU A 118 7.01 10.62 8.32
N ARG A 119 6.94 9.38 8.83
CA ARG A 119 6.87 9.11 10.29
C ARG A 119 8.12 8.50 10.91
N GLY A 120 8.91 7.75 10.14
CA GLY A 120 10.03 6.94 10.64
C GLY A 120 9.62 5.68 11.41
N SER A 121 8.32 5.53 11.70
CA SER A 121 7.70 4.40 12.39
C SER A 121 6.35 4.05 11.75
N SER A 122 5.82 2.86 11.98
CA SER A 122 4.52 2.48 11.45
C SER A 122 3.85 1.39 12.29
N PRO A 123 2.51 1.25 12.22
CA PRO A 123 1.79 0.12 12.79
C PRO A 123 2.30 -1.22 12.26
N PHE A 124 2.26 -2.25 13.10
CA PHE A 124 2.78 -3.57 12.77
C PHE A 124 2.21 -4.17 11.46
N PRO A 125 0.89 -4.07 11.13
CA PRO A 125 0.39 -4.56 9.85
C PRO A 125 1.03 -3.88 8.62
N MET A 126 1.42 -2.62 8.73
CA MET A 126 2.14 -1.91 7.65
C MET A 126 3.56 -2.45 7.50
N GLN A 127 4.26 -2.75 8.61
CA GLN A 127 5.58 -3.37 8.59
C GLN A 127 5.53 -4.77 7.95
N VAL A 128 4.50 -5.55 8.27
CA VAL A 128 4.29 -6.88 7.68
C VAL A 128 4.01 -6.77 6.19
N LEU A 129 3.16 -5.83 5.74
CA LEU A 129 2.91 -5.61 4.31
C LEU A 129 4.20 -5.22 3.58
N HIS A 130 4.99 -4.32 4.15
CA HIS A 130 6.26 -3.91 3.57
C HIS A 130 7.21 -5.10 3.41
N ALA A 131 7.41 -5.89 4.48
CA ALA A 131 8.25 -7.06 4.46
C ALA A 131 7.75 -8.14 3.49
N TRP A 132 6.43 -8.36 3.46
CA TRP A 132 5.77 -9.29 2.54
C TRP A 132 5.98 -8.87 1.09
N PHE A 133 5.74 -7.61 0.76
CA PHE A 133 5.94 -7.09 -0.60
C PHE A 133 7.38 -7.26 -1.06
N CYS A 134 8.35 -6.91 -0.20
CA CYS A 134 9.78 -7.11 -0.49
C CYS A 134 10.15 -8.58 -0.68
N ALA A 135 9.52 -9.50 0.07
CA ALA A 135 9.78 -10.94 -0.08
C ALA A 135 9.16 -11.53 -1.35
N VAL A 136 8.00 -11.03 -1.77
CA VAL A 136 7.31 -11.47 -3.01
C VAL A 136 7.96 -10.86 -4.25
N HIS A 137 8.37 -9.59 -4.18
CA HIS A 137 8.84 -8.78 -5.32
C HIS A 137 10.31 -8.36 -5.20
N GLY A 138 11.14 -9.13 -4.50
CA GLY A 138 12.53 -8.78 -4.20
C GLY A 138 13.40 -8.43 -5.42
N GLU A 139 13.11 -9.02 -6.58
CA GLU A 139 13.82 -8.71 -7.83
C GLU A 139 13.53 -7.30 -8.35
N LEU A 140 12.35 -6.72 -8.04
CA LEU A 140 11.95 -5.39 -8.48
C LEU A 140 12.52 -4.26 -7.62
N ILE A 141 12.86 -4.56 -6.36
CA ILE A 141 13.23 -3.53 -5.37
C ILE A 141 14.74 -3.27 -5.34
N GLY A 142 15.51 -4.09 -6.04
CA GLY A 142 16.97 -3.95 -6.12
C GLY A 142 17.72 -4.33 -4.83
N SER A 143 19.04 -4.11 -4.82
CA SER A 143 19.94 -4.54 -3.76
C SER A 143 19.96 -3.64 -2.51
N CYS A 144 18.87 -3.01 -2.12
CA CYS A 144 18.83 -2.19 -0.91
C CYS A 144 19.12 -3.07 0.33
N SER A 145 20.09 -2.67 1.14
CA SER A 145 20.63 -3.46 2.26
C SER A 145 19.60 -3.81 3.35
N SER A 146 18.52 -3.01 3.46
CA SER A 146 17.41 -3.27 4.37
C SER A 146 16.55 -4.47 3.94
N HIS A 147 16.51 -4.79 2.64
CA HIS A 147 15.66 -5.86 2.09
C HIS A 147 16.19 -7.28 2.37
N ARG A 148 17.47 -7.44 2.72
CA ARG A 148 18.10 -8.77 2.96
C ARG A 148 17.53 -9.53 4.17
N LYS A 149 16.84 -8.84 5.09
CA LYS A 149 16.28 -9.46 6.31
C LYS A 149 14.85 -10.00 6.13
N PHE A 150 14.12 -9.51 5.14
CA PHE A 150 12.71 -9.83 4.95
C PHE A 150 12.42 -11.23 4.40
N PRO A 151 13.24 -11.86 3.53
CA PRO A 151 13.01 -13.23 3.12
C PRO A 151 12.98 -14.24 4.26
N SER A 152 13.62 -13.94 5.41
CA SER A 152 13.63 -14.81 6.58
C SER A 152 12.27 -14.84 7.31
N LEU A 153 11.44 -13.79 7.19
CA LEU A 153 10.09 -13.76 7.75
C LEU A 153 9.09 -14.61 6.95
N PHE A 154 9.37 -14.80 5.66
CA PHE A 154 8.47 -15.50 4.73
C PHE A 154 9.25 -16.57 3.95
N PRO A 155 9.75 -17.63 4.63
CA PRO A 155 10.55 -18.65 3.96
C PRO A 155 9.75 -19.35 2.86
N GLY A 156 10.33 -19.43 1.66
CA GLY A 156 9.71 -20.11 0.53
C GLY A 156 8.51 -19.40 -0.09
N ILE A 157 8.26 -18.13 0.21
CA ILE A 157 7.09 -17.38 -0.28
C ILE A 157 7.00 -17.33 -1.81
N SER A 158 8.13 -17.35 -2.52
CA SER A 158 8.16 -17.35 -3.99
C SER A 158 7.57 -18.61 -4.62
N HIS A 159 7.50 -19.71 -3.86
CA HIS A 159 6.92 -20.99 -4.30
C HIS A 159 5.46 -21.15 -3.89
N MET A 160 4.92 -20.21 -3.14
CA MET A 160 3.54 -20.22 -2.67
C MET A 160 2.57 -19.63 -3.71
N THR A 161 1.35 -20.16 -3.74
CA THR A 161 0.26 -19.51 -4.44
C THR A 161 -0.05 -18.14 -3.81
N ARG A 162 -0.65 -17.21 -4.56
CA ARG A 162 -1.05 -15.90 -4.04
C ARG A 162 -1.87 -15.98 -2.75
N TYR A 163 -2.84 -16.88 -2.70
CA TYR A 163 -3.63 -17.13 -1.49
C TYR A 163 -2.74 -17.52 -0.30
N GLN A 164 -1.80 -18.44 -0.51
CA GLN A 164 -0.86 -18.86 0.54
C GLN A 164 0.06 -17.72 0.97
N GLN A 165 0.52 -16.89 0.03
CA GLN A 165 1.34 -15.70 0.33
C GLN A 165 0.60 -14.72 1.25
N LYS A 166 -0.67 -14.40 0.95
CA LYS A 166 -1.51 -13.54 1.79
C LYS A 166 -1.78 -14.15 3.15
N ARG A 167 -2.08 -15.45 3.19
CA ARG A 167 -2.31 -16.20 4.46
C ARG A 167 -1.08 -16.23 5.34
N ALA A 168 0.12 -16.33 4.76
CA ALA A 168 1.37 -16.25 5.52
C ALA A 168 1.52 -14.89 6.21
N ALA A 169 1.28 -13.78 5.50
CA ALA A 169 1.31 -12.45 6.08
C ALA A 169 0.26 -12.27 7.19
N LEU A 170 -0.97 -12.71 6.94
CA LEU A 170 -2.04 -12.67 7.94
C LEU A 170 -1.68 -13.48 9.19
N GLY A 171 -1.02 -14.63 9.02
CA GLY A 171 -0.50 -15.44 10.11
C GLY A 171 0.52 -14.71 10.98
N VAL A 172 1.45 -13.98 10.35
CA VAL A 172 2.41 -13.11 11.06
C VAL A 172 1.70 -12.00 11.82
N ILE A 173 0.76 -11.31 11.19
CA ILE A 173 -0.01 -10.25 11.86
C ILE A 173 -0.72 -10.78 13.10
N LYS A 174 -1.49 -11.87 12.95
CA LYS A 174 -2.29 -12.44 14.05
C LYS A 174 -1.44 -13.07 15.15
N GLY A 175 -0.30 -13.66 14.78
CA GLY A 175 0.58 -14.34 15.73
C GLY A 175 1.49 -13.42 16.54
N SER A 176 1.71 -12.18 16.08
CA SER A 176 2.68 -11.29 16.69
C SER A 176 2.13 -9.90 17.06
N SER A 177 0.85 -9.63 16.84
CA SER A 177 0.25 -8.32 17.18
C SER A 177 0.32 -7.99 18.68
N ASP A 178 0.29 -9.02 19.54
CA ASP A 178 0.34 -8.88 20.99
C ASP A 178 1.71 -9.26 21.56
N ASP A 179 2.72 -9.52 20.72
CA ASP A 179 4.07 -9.86 21.16
C ASP A 179 4.73 -8.64 21.84
N PRO A 180 5.14 -8.78 23.13
CA PRO A 180 5.78 -7.68 23.85
C PRO A 180 7.03 -7.15 23.16
N GLN A 181 7.78 -7.97 22.42
CA GLN A 181 8.95 -7.52 21.68
C GLN A 181 8.59 -6.65 20.47
N VAL A 182 7.50 -6.99 19.79
CA VAL A 182 6.95 -6.18 18.70
C VAL A 182 6.43 -4.84 19.22
N LEU A 183 5.66 -4.88 20.32
CA LEU A 183 5.07 -3.68 20.92
C LEU A 183 6.13 -2.76 21.56
N ALA A 184 7.22 -3.31 22.07
CA ALA A 184 8.33 -2.54 22.65
C ALA A 184 9.29 -1.95 21.58
N ASN A 185 9.16 -2.35 20.31
CA ASN A 185 10.01 -1.84 19.25
C ASN A 185 9.68 -0.36 18.96
N PRO A 186 10.65 0.58 19.04
CA PRO A 186 10.40 2.00 18.81
C PRO A 186 9.95 2.33 17.38
N GLN A 187 10.12 1.41 16.43
CA GLN A 187 9.60 1.55 15.07
C GLN A 187 8.14 1.08 14.93
N THR A 188 7.58 0.46 15.98
CA THR A 188 6.19 -0.01 15.96
C THR A 188 5.28 0.98 16.66
N GLU A 189 4.37 1.57 15.88
CA GLU A 189 3.32 2.42 16.42
C GLU A 189 2.18 1.56 17.00
N ALA A 190 1.65 1.98 18.15
CA ALA A 190 0.47 1.35 18.73
C ALA A 190 -0.70 1.39 17.72
N LEU A 191 -1.43 0.30 17.62
CA LEU A 191 -2.75 0.32 16.99
C LEU A 191 -3.63 1.13 17.92
N LEU A 192 -3.93 2.39 17.55
CA LEU A 192 -4.82 3.22 18.34
C LEU A 192 -6.19 2.55 18.38
N VAL A 193 -6.49 1.94 19.51
CA VAL A 193 -7.82 1.48 19.90
C VAL A 193 -8.30 2.43 20.98
N ASP A 194 -8.48 3.70 20.64
CA ASP A 194 -9.19 4.63 21.51
C ASP A 194 -10.53 4.94 20.85
N HIS A 195 -11.53 4.29 21.38
CA HIS A 195 -12.95 4.52 21.14
C HIS A 195 -13.43 5.81 21.84
#